data_83cec476e7bb00c3f1f46b2bdf0fea58
#
_entry.id   83cec476e7bb00c3f1f46b2bdf0fea58
#
_cell.length_a   1.000
_cell.length_b   1.000
_cell.length_c   1.000
_cell.angle_alpha   90.00
_cell.angle_beta   90.00
_cell.angle_gamma   90.00
#
_symmetry.space_group_name_H-M   'P 1'
#
loop_
_entity.id
_entity.type
_entity.pdbx_description
1 polymer ?
#
loop_
_entity_poly.entity_id
_entity_poly.type
_entity_poly.pdbx_seq_one_letter_code
_entity_poly.pdbx_strand_id
1 'polypeptide(L)'
;METSHTRRGRKRRRRLRPFRTLFTLLFVLAIAAGLYSVWQYNQGRELAAGEKPDSGPFSGDPIDPQYPYVENYLLLGIDDDKSGKSRSDTMILASLDKENNRVKLVSFMRDIYADIPGYQSYKLNTAYYLGGVQLTKDTISGMFGVPIHHYAVTDFDNFEKLIDIAAPGGVRIDVEKPMSEKIGVTLTQGTHDLNGKELLGYARFRADSEGDFGRVKRQQKVIAALKDEVISPSTLPRLPKLAGAATSYVETDVGGLDGLRKVLKAAASGGLELERMTIPVDGTYSFGTYSHAGSVLELDVSANREAISEFLGTPGAMKGASARLMP
;
A
#
# COMPACT_ATOMS: atom_id res chain seq x y z
N MET A 1 72.98 -49.36 -34.06
CA MET A 1 72.72 -47.91 -33.93
C MET A 1 71.21 -47.69 -34.02
N GLU A 2 70.56 -47.57 -32.89
CA GLU A 2 69.13 -47.50 -32.77
C GLU A 2 68.74 -46.04 -32.32
N THR A 3 68.11 -45.29 -33.18
CA THR A 3 67.69 -43.88 -32.92
C THR A 3 66.32 -43.88 -32.40
N SER A 4 66.13 -43.66 -31.09
CA SER A 4 64.83 -43.51 -30.42
C SER A 4 64.24 -42.12 -30.71
N HIS A 5 63.12 -42.09 -31.45
CA HIS A 5 62.30 -40.89 -31.66
C HIS A 5 61.33 -40.69 -30.48
N THR A 6 61.66 -39.80 -29.59
CA THR A 6 60.74 -39.34 -28.54
C THR A 6 59.65 -38.38 -29.14
N ARG A 7 58.43 -38.87 -29.27
CA ARG A 7 57.28 -38.07 -29.60
C ARG A 7 56.88 -37.13 -28.45
N ARG A 8 57.28 -35.87 -28.53
CA ARG A 8 56.73 -34.79 -27.62
C ARG A 8 55.29 -34.59 -27.90
N GLY A 9 54.41 -35.03 -26.95
CA GLY A 9 52.94 -34.76 -26.97
C GLY A 9 52.67 -33.27 -26.82
N ARG A 10 52.18 -32.62 -27.85
CA ARG A 10 51.71 -31.23 -27.82
C ARG A 10 50.45 -31.16 -26.92
N LYS A 11 50.56 -30.67 -25.67
CA LYS A 11 49.41 -30.30 -24.83
C LYS A 11 48.60 -29.21 -25.55
N ARG A 12 47.42 -29.58 -26.11
CA ARG A 12 46.45 -28.62 -26.64
C ARG A 12 45.97 -27.76 -25.47
N ARG A 13 46.47 -26.52 -25.37
CA ARG A 13 45.89 -25.50 -24.52
C ARG A 13 44.48 -25.22 -25.03
N ARG A 14 43.45 -25.67 -24.28
CA ARG A 14 42.03 -25.28 -24.52
C ARG A 14 41.96 -23.78 -24.38
N ARG A 15 41.87 -23.04 -25.49
CA ARG A 15 41.52 -21.62 -25.49
C ARG A 15 40.09 -21.53 -24.97
N LEU A 16 39.93 -21.08 -23.73
CA LEU A 16 38.66 -20.67 -23.17
C LEU A 16 38.10 -19.61 -24.12
N ARG A 17 36.92 -19.85 -24.67
CA ARG A 17 36.22 -18.86 -25.49
C ARG A 17 35.61 -17.84 -24.51
N PRO A 18 36.18 -16.61 -24.35
CA PRO A 18 35.85 -15.71 -23.25
C PRO A 18 34.36 -15.35 -23.22
N PHE A 19 33.72 -15.31 -24.39
CA PHE A 19 32.29 -15.00 -24.52
C PHE A 19 31.38 -16.13 -23.98
N ARG A 20 31.76 -17.40 -24.17
CA ARG A 20 31.02 -18.55 -23.63
C ARG A 20 31.17 -18.68 -22.13
N THR A 21 32.36 -18.43 -21.60
CA THR A 21 32.60 -18.46 -20.15
C THR A 21 31.90 -17.32 -19.43
N LEU A 22 31.87 -16.11 -20.03
CA LEU A 22 31.12 -14.97 -19.48
C LEU A 22 29.60 -15.24 -19.49
N PHE A 23 29.06 -15.78 -20.59
CA PHE A 23 27.65 -16.12 -20.69
C PHE A 23 27.24 -17.22 -19.70
N THR A 24 28.05 -18.27 -19.54
CA THR A 24 27.78 -19.32 -18.56
C THR A 24 27.88 -18.79 -17.12
N LEU A 25 28.83 -17.88 -16.84
CA LEU A 25 28.94 -17.24 -15.52
C LEU A 25 27.68 -16.37 -15.22
N LEU A 26 27.25 -15.54 -16.16
CA LEU A 26 26.05 -14.71 -16.02
C LEU A 26 24.80 -15.58 -15.86
N PHE A 27 24.70 -16.69 -16.59
CA PHE A 27 23.58 -17.63 -16.48
C PHE A 27 23.54 -18.31 -15.10
N VAL A 28 24.70 -18.76 -14.59
CA VAL A 28 24.79 -19.34 -13.25
C VAL A 28 24.46 -18.31 -12.17
N LEU A 29 24.93 -17.06 -12.32
CA LEU A 29 24.59 -15.95 -11.41
C LEU A 29 23.09 -15.65 -11.43
N ALA A 30 22.46 -15.65 -12.61
CA ALA A 30 21.01 -15.43 -12.72
C ALA A 30 20.21 -16.56 -12.04
N ILE A 31 20.63 -17.82 -12.20
CA ILE A 31 20.01 -18.96 -11.49
C ILE A 31 20.20 -18.82 -9.98
N ALA A 32 21.42 -18.50 -9.53
CA ALA A 32 21.71 -18.33 -8.11
C ALA A 32 20.87 -17.18 -7.50
N ALA A 33 20.75 -16.05 -8.21
CA ALA A 33 19.91 -14.93 -7.79
C ALA A 33 18.43 -15.33 -7.75
N GLY A 34 17.95 -16.11 -8.72
CA GLY A 34 16.59 -16.65 -8.74
C GLY A 34 16.32 -17.57 -7.53
N LEU A 35 17.20 -18.52 -7.27
CA LEU A 35 17.09 -19.44 -6.12
C LEU A 35 17.15 -18.67 -4.78
N TYR A 36 18.03 -17.69 -4.69
CA TYR A 36 18.13 -16.81 -3.52
C TYR A 36 16.83 -15.99 -3.31
N SER A 37 16.24 -15.46 -4.39
CA SER A 37 14.97 -14.74 -4.32
C SER A 37 13.81 -15.63 -3.85
N VAL A 38 13.74 -16.87 -4.35
CA VAL A 38 12.72 -17.86 -3.90
C VAL A 38 12.93 -18.21 -2.43
N TRP A 39 14.17 -18.44 -2.02
CA TRP A 39 14.49 -18.70 -0.62
C TRP A 39 14.12 -17.54 0.30
N GLN A 40 14.44 -16.30 -0.08
CA GLN A 40 14.03 -15.10 0.65
C GLN A 40 12.51 -14.95 0.74
N TYR A 41 11.79 -15.19 -0.36
CA TYR A 41 10.34 -15.14 -0.38
C TYR A 41 9.73 -16.14 0.61
N ASN A 42 10.23 -17.38 0.61
CA ASN A 42 9.77 -18.40 1.56
C ASN A 42 10.11 -18.03 3.01
N GLN A 43 11.32 -17.49 3.27
CA GLN A 43 11.66 -16.96 4.59
C GLN A 43 10.70 -15.85 5.04
N GLY A 44 10.34 -14.94 4.12
CA GLY A 44 9.36 -13.90 4.42
C GLY A 44 8.01 -14.49 4.84
N ARG A 45 7.53 -15.50 4.13
CA ARG A 45 6.29 -16.22 4.48
C ARG A 45 6.35 -16.93 5.83
N GLU A 46 7.48 -17.55 6.17
CA GLU A 46 7.67 -18.27 7.44
C GLU A 46 7.74 -17.33 8.64
N LEU A 47 8.39 -16.16 8.48
CA LEU A 47 8.44 -15.14 9.53
C LEU A 47 7.06 -14.58 9.87
N ALA A 48 6.15 -14.60 8.91
CA ALA A 48 4.84 -14.05 8.98
C ALA A 48 3.77 -15.11 9.31
N ALA A 49 4.04 -16.02 10.26
CA ALA A 49 3.06 -16.95 10.80
C ALA A 49 1.98 -16.26 11.65
N GLY A 50 1.54 -15.05 11.23
CA GLY A 50 0.49 -14.26 11.83
C GLY A 50 -0.87 -14.55 11.18
N GLU A 51 -1.93 -14.32 11.92
CA GLU A 51 -3.27 -14.34 11.36
C GLU A 51 -3.47 -13.05 10.54
N LYS A 52 -3.85 -13.21 9.28
CA LYS A 52 -4.33 -12.10 8.46
C LYS A 52 -5.65 -11.59 9.01
N PRO A 53 -5.97 -10.31 8.83
CA PRO A 53 -7.35 -9.87 8.96
C PRO A 53 -8.27 -10.72 8.07
N ASP A 54 -9.46 -11.06 8.54
CA ASP A 54 -10.52 -11.62 7.70
C ASP A 54 -11.50 -10.49 7.36
N SER A 55 -11.37 -9.94 6.18
CA SER A 55 -12.18 -8.81 5.70
C SER A 55 -13.41 -9.25 4.90
N GLY A 56 -13.62 -10.55 4.76
CA GLY A 56 -14.75 -11.14 4.03
C GLY A 56 -14.57 -11.13 2.50
N PRO A 57 -15.61 -11.51 1.76
CA PRO A 57 -15.54 -11.59 0.29
C PRO A 57 -15.37 -10.21 -0.33
N PHE A 58 -14.63 -10.16 -1.46
CA PHE A 58 -14.44 -8.95 -2.23
C PHE A 58 -14.68 -9.18 -3.72
N SER A 59 -15.38 -8.24 -4.34
CA SER A 59 -15.57 -8.17 -5.79
C SER A 59 -15.16 -6.77 -6.26
N GLY A 60 -14.02 -6.69 -6.94
CA GLY A 60 -13.52 -5.45 -7.53
C GLY A 60 -14.38 -4.98 -8.68
N ASP A 61 -14.38 -3.66 -8.91
CA ASP A 61 -15.00 -3.10 -10.09
C ASP A 61 -14.19 -3.43 -11.34
N PRO A 62 -14.78 -3.53 -12.54
CA PRO A 62 -14.03 -3.77 -13.77
C PRO A 62 -13.16 -2.56 -14.11
N ILE A 63 -11.97 -2.83 -14.66
CA ILE A 63 -11.10 -1.78 -15.18
C ILE A 63 -11.76 -1.14 -16.40
N ASP A 64 -11.80 0.18 -16.46
CA ASP A 64 -12.35 0.93 -17.57
C ASP A 64 -11.51 0.66 -18.85
N PRO A 65 -12.11 0.16 -19.94
CA PRO A 65 -11.39 -0.07 -21.20
C PRO A 65 -10.78 1.19 -21.82
N GLN A 66 -11.25 2.38 -21.46
CA GLN A 66 -10.68 3.66 -21.89
C GLN A 66 -9.39 4.02 -21.13
N TYR A 67 -9.23 3.48 -19.92
CA TYR A 67 -8.08 3.72 -19.04
C TYR A 67 -7.49 2.40 -18.50
N PRO A 68 -7.09 1.46 -19.37
CA PRO A 68 -6.66 0.11 -18.96
C PRO A 68 -5.37 0.10 -18.13
N TYR A 69 -4.68 1.23 -18.09
CA TYR A 69 -3.44 1.46 -17.34
C TYR A 69 -3.68 2.02 -15.93
N VAL A 70 -4.93 2.39 -15.57
CA VAL A 70 -5.26 2.91 -14.24
C VAL A 70 -5.87 1.80 -13.38
N GLU A 71 -5.27 1.54 -12.24
CA GLU A 71 -5.77 0.61 -11.23
C GLU A 71 -5.96 1.32 -9.89
N ASN A 72 -7.12 1.15 -9.28
CA ASN A 72 -7.48 1.74 -7.99
C ASN A 72 -7.47 0.66 -6.91
N TYR A 73 -6.75 0.92 -5.83
CA TYR A 73 -6.58 0.06 -4.66
C TYR A 73 -7.18 0.73 -3.44
N LEU A 74 -8.07 0.05 -2.74
CA LEU A 74 -8.54 0.49 -1.42
C LEU A 74 -7.61 -0.05 -0.34
N LEU A 75 -6.88 0.85 0.31
CA LEU A 75 -5.97 0.53 1.40
C LEU A 75 -6.67 0.81 2.73
N LEU A 76 -6.79 -0.20 3.57
CA LEU A 76 -7.44 -0.12 4.88
C LEU A 76 -6.48 -0.48 6.00
N GLY A 77 -6.38 0.39 7.00
CA GLY A 77 -5.76 0.11 8.28
C GLY A 77 -6.84 -0.09 9.34
N ILE A 78 -6.87 -1.27 9.96
CA ILE A 78 -7.87 -1.61 10.95
C ILE A 78 -7.28 -1.69 12.36
N ASP A 79 -8.13 -1.37 13.34
CA ASP A 79 -7.83 -1.60 14.75
C ASP A 79 -8.42 -2.97 15.13
N ASP A 80 -7.59 -4.01 15.17
CA ASP A 80 -8.04 -5.34 15.56
C ASP A 80 -8.09 -5.44 17.08
N ASP A 81 -9.30 -5.30 17.64
CA ASP A 81 -9.56 -5.48 19.07
C ASP A 81 -9.73 -6.96 19.47
N LYS A 82 -9.42 -7.90 18.56
CA LYS A 82 -9.59 -9.37 18.73
C LYS A 82 -11.02 -9.82 19.01
N SER A 83 -12.00 -8.91 18.93
CA SER A 83 -13.42 -9.24 19.07
C SER A 83 -14.07 -9.68 17.76
N GLY A 84 -13.32 -9.66 16.67
CA GLY A 84 -13.81 -9.93 15.31
C GLY A 84 -14.66 -8.80 14.71
N LYS A 85 -14.64 -7.61 15.34
CA LYS A 85 -15.42 -6.45 14.92
C LYS A 85 -14.53 -5.20 14.88
N SER A 86 -13.64 -5.18 13.91
CA SER A 86 -12.70 -4.08 13.71
C SER A 86 -13.32 -2.89 12.96
N ARG A 87 -12.79 -1.69 13.19
CA ARG A 87 -13.11 -0.49 12.40
C ARG A 87 -11.91 -0.08 11.58
N SER A 88 -12.17 0.47 10.40
CA SER A 88 -11.11 1.04 9.58
C SER A 88 -10.78 2.46 10.03
N ASP A 89 -9.63 2.65 10.68
CA ASP A 89 -9.15 3.97 11.09
C ASP A 89 -8.37 4.70 9.99
N THR A 90 -7.96 3.96 8.96
CA THR A 90 -7.29 4.47 7.76
C THR A 90 -8.03 3.96 6.54
N MET A 91 -8.44 4.85 5.66
CA MET A 91 -9.10 4.54 4.38
C MET A 91 -8.50 5.40 3.29
N ILE A 92 -7.75 4.78 2.39
CA ILE A 92 -7.04 5.47 1.32
C ILE A 92 -7.30 4.77 0.00
N LEU A 93 -7.74 5.52 -1.00
CA LEU A 93 -7.74 5.08 -2.38
C LEU A 93 -6.39 5.43 -3.00
N ALA A 94 -5.64 4.42 -3.43
CA ALA A 94 -4.42 4.59 -4.19
C ALA A 94 -4.70 4.30 -5.67
N SER A 95 -4.69 5.32 -6.51
CA SER A 95 -4.85 5.22 -7.95
C SER A 95 -3.49 5.15 -8.61
N LEU A 96 -3.17 4.01 -9.20
CA LEU A 96 -1.92 3.74 -9.89
C LEU A 96 -2.09 3.94 -11.39
N ASP A 97 -1.46 4.96 -11.94
CA ASP A 97 -1.31 5.16 -13.38
C ASP A 97 0.02 4.52 -13.85
N LYS A 98 -0.10 3.38 -14.49
CA LYS A 98 1.04 2.56 -14.96
C LYS A 98 1.72 3.14 -16.21
N GLU A 99 1.06 4.01 -16.95
CA GLU A 99 1.59 4.64 -18.14
C GLU A 99 2.51 5.81 -17.77
N ASN A 100 2.08 6.63 -16.78
CA ASN A 100 2.80 7.82 -16.36
C ASN A 100 3.65 7.61 -15.08
N ASN A 101 3.69 6.39 -14.52
CA ASN A 101 4.38 6.08 -13.26
C ASN A 101 3.95 6.99 -12.11
N ARG A 102 2.64 7.27 -12.01
CA ARG A 102 2.05 8.10 -10.97
C ARG A 102 1.21 7.30 -10.01
N VAL A 103 1.22 7.71 -8.76
CA VAL A 103 0.28 7.26 -7.74
C VAL A 103 -0.43 8.48 -7.16
N LYS A 104 -1.75 8.47 -7.20
CA LYS A 104 -2.59 9.49 -6.58
C LYS A 104 -3.29 8.88 -5.37
N LEU A 105 -3.10 9.49 -4.20
CA LEU A 105 -3.70 9.05 -2.95
C LEU A 105 -4.86 9.95 -2.57
N VAL A 106 -6.03 9.37 -2.40
CA VAL A 106 -7.22 10.04 -1.85
C VAL A 106 -7.50 9.43 -0.47
N SER A 107 -7.25 10.19 0.59
CA SER A 107 -7.51 9.76 1.97
C SER A 107 -8.91 10.20 2.39
N PHE A 108 -9.75 9.25 2.82
CA PHE A 108 -11.08 9.52 3.34
C PHE A 108 -11.04 9.59 4.86
N MET A 109 -11.57 10.68 5.43
CA MET A 109 -11.67 10.80 6.88
C MET A 109 -12.74 9.83 7.42
N ARG A 110 -12.40 9.14 8.51
CA ARG A 110 -13.23 8.08 9.09
C ARG A 110 -14.58 8.57 9.63
N ASP A 111 -14.63 9.83 10.06
CA ASP A 111 -15.82 10.44 10.67
C ASP A 111 -16.79 11.07 9.64
N ILE A 112 -16.53 10.89 8.33
CA ILE A 112 -17.47 11.26 7.26
C ILE A 112 -18.81 10.59 7.51
N TYR A 113 -19.91 11.36 7.50
CA TYR A 113 -21.27 10.84 7.58
C TYR A 113 -21.65 10.23 6.23
N ALA A 114 -21.71 8.91 6.18
CA ALA A 114 -21.85 8.14 4.96
C ALA A 114 -23.19 7.41 4.91
N ASP A 115 -23.79 7.37 3.74
CA ASP A 115 -24.92 6.50 3.42
C ASP A 115 -24.39 5.09 3.13
N ILE A 116 -24.59 4.18 4.10
CA ILE A 116 -24.05 2.80 4.05
C ILE A 116 -25.11 1.88 3.44
N PRO A 117 -24.85 1.25 2.27
CA PRO A 117 -25.82 0.40 1.60
C PRO A 117 -26.43 -0.68 2.51
N GLY A 118 -27.74 -0.71 2.62
CA GLY A 118 -28.47 -1.69 3.46
C GLY A 118 -28.53 -1.35 4.95
N TYR A 119 -27.96 -0.22 5.36
CA TYR A 119 -27.96 0.26 6.74
C TYR A 119 -28.39 1.73 6.80
N GLN A 120 -28.60 2.23 8.01
CA GLN A 120 -28.76 3.69 8.20
C GLN A 120 -27.42 4.40 7.99
N SER A 121 -27.47 5.68 7.67
CA SER A 121 -26.25 6.50 7.56
C SER A 121 -25.51 6.55 8.89
N TYR A 122 -24.20 6.42 8.80
CA TYR A 122 -23.28 6.37 9.95
C TYR A 122 -21.90 6.94 9.59
N LYS A 123 -20.93 6.90 10.52
CA LYS A 123 -19.54 7.21 10.17
C LYS A 123 -18.99 6.23 9.14
N LEU A 124 -18.23 6.71 8.16
CA LEU A 124 -17.70 5.90 7.07
C LEU A 124 -16.93 4.66 7.56
N ASN A 125 -16.15 4.81 8.64
CA ASN A 125 -15.40 3.68 9.21
C ASN A 125 -16.29 2.56 9.77
N THR A 126 -17.57 2.82 9.99
CA THR A 126 -18.53 1.81 10.42
C THR A 126 -18.90 0.84 9.30
N ALA A 127 -18.72 1.22 8.03
CA ALA A 127 -18.95 0.32 6.90
C ALA A 127 -18.11 -0.95 7.00
N TYR A 128 -16.83 -0.82 7.40
CA TYR A 128 -15.97 -1.99 7.61
C TYR A 128 -16.48 -2.89 8.75
N TYR A 129 -16.88 -2.31 9.86
CA TYR A 129 -17.45 -3.03 11.01
C TYR A 129 -18.73 -3.81 10.65
N LEU A 130 -19.56 -3.27 9.76
CA LEU A 130 -20.85 -3.86 9.38
C LEU A 130 -20.75 -4.92 8.29
N GLY A 131 -19.80 -4.79 7.36
CA GLY A 131 -19.74 -5.68 6.20
C GLY A 131 -18.36 -5.77 5.53
N GLY A 132 -17.29 -5.52 6.30
CA GLY A 132 -15.92 -5.72 5.85
C GLY A 132 -15.51 -4.84 4.66
N VAL A 133 -14.56 -5.35 3.90
CA VAL A 133 -13.98 -4.61 2.77
C VAL A 133 -15.01 -4.32 1.67
N GLN A 134 -15.92 -5.25 1.38
CA GLN A 134 -16.91 -5.08 0.32
C GLN A 134 -17.85 -3.92 0.60
N LEU A 135 -18.42 -3.86 1.80
CA LEU A 135 -19.34 -2.79 2.17
C LEU A 135 -18.64 -1.43 2.24
N THR A 136 -17.37 -1.41 2.68
CA THR A 136 -16.54 -0.20 2.65
C THR A 136 -16.31 0.29 1.22
N LYS A 137 -15.97 -0.64 0.30
CA LYS A 137 -15.86 -0.35 -1.13
C LYS A 137 -17.16 0.21 -1.70
N ASP A 138 -18.29 -0.49 -1.47
CA ASP A 138 -19.58 -0.09 -2.03
C ASP A 138 -20.04 1.28 -1.50
N THR A 139 -19.73 1.57 -0.24
CA THR A 139 -20.01 2.88 0.38
C THR A 139 -19.18 3.98 -0.28
N ILE A 140 -17.87 3.80 -0.41
CA ILE A 140 -16.96 4.80 -1.02
C ILE A 140 -17.29 4.98 -2.50
N SER A 141 -17.44 3.89 -3.26
CA SER A 141 -17.77 3.95 -4.69
C SER A 141 -19.14 4.58 -4.93
N GLY A 142 -20.12 4.28 -4.11
CA GLY A 142 -21.47 4.88 -4.19
C GLY A 142 -21.47 6.37 -3.90
N MET A 143 -20.76 6.81 -2.85
CA MET A 143 -20.68 8.22 -2.47
C MET A 143 -19.89 9.06 -3.48
N PHE A 144 -18.73 8.58 -3.91
CA PHE A 144 -17.78 9.40 -4.67
C PHE A 144 -17.71 9.05 -6.15
N GLY A 145 -18.35 7.98 -6.60
CA GLY A 145 -18.39 7.59 -8.00
C GLY A 145 -17.03 7.07 -8.53
N VAL A 146 -16.15 6.60 -7.66
CA VAL A 146 -14.84 6.08 -8.04
C VAL A 146 -14.86 4.56 -8.09
N PRO A 147 -14.38 3.91 -9.17
CA PRO A 147 -14.25 2.47 -9.21
C PRO A 147 -13.09 2.01 -8.30
N ILE A 148 -13.27 0.88 -7.63
CA ILE A 148 -12.25 0.25 -6.78
C ILE A 148 -12.01 -1.16 -7.30
N HIS A 149 -10.81 -1.41 -7.82
CA HIS A 149 -10.46 -2.66 -8.51
C HIS A 149 -9.89 -3.70 -7.55
N HIS A 150 -9.06 -3.26 -6.60
CA HIS A 150 -8.31 -4.09 -5.68
C HIS A 150 -8.37 -3.54 -4.27
N TYR A 151 -7.97 -4.38 -3.30
CA TYR A 151 -7.88 -3.95 -1.90
C TYR A 151 -6.62 -4.47 -1.22
N ALA A 152 -6.28 -3.83 -0.10
CA ALA A 152 -5.30 -4.32 0.86
C ALA A 152 -5.72 -3.89 2.27
N VAL A 153 -5.78 -4.85 3.19
CA VAL A 153 -6.14 -4.63 4.60
C VAL A 153 -5.00 -5.12 5.48
N THR A 154 -4.60 -4.31 6.45
CA THR A 154 -3.65 -4.69 7.49
C THR A 154 -4.11 -4.16 8.84
N ASP A 155 -3.83 -4.90 9.91
CA ASP A 155 -3.99 -4.42 11.28
C ASP A 155 -2.71 -3.73 11.78
N PHE A 156 -2.78 -3.14 12.95
CA PHE A 156 -1.67 -2.39 13.53
C PHE A 156 -0.46 -3.26 13.89
N ASP A 157 -0.68 -4.45 14.45
CA ASP A 157 0.40 -5.37 14.83
C ASP A 157 1.14 -5.89 13.59
N ASN A 158 0.41 -6.21 12.53
CA ASN A 158 0.96 -6.65 11.27
C ASN A 158 1.66 -5.52 10.52
N PHE A 159 1.13 -4.29 10.60
CA PHE A 159 1.81 -3.11 10.06
C PHE A 159 3.18 -2.90 10.72
N GLU A 160 3.29 -2.93 12.06
CA GLU A 160 4.57 -2.78 12.77
C GLU A 160 5.60 -3.80 12.27
N LYS A 161 5.23 -5.09 12.23
CA LYS A 161 6.10 -6.18 11.78
C LYS A 161 6.54 -6.03 10.31
N LEU A 162 5.61 -5.62 9.45
CA LEU A 162 5.89 -5.42 8.03
C LEU A 162 6.91 -4.30 7.82
N ILE A 163 6.79 -3.20 8.57
CA ILE A 163 7.74 -2.10 8.54
C ILE A 163 9.14 -2.55 9.00
N ASP A 164 9.24 -3.29 10.09
CA ASP A 164 10.53 -3.78 10.60
C ASP A 164 11.24 -4.72 9.60
N ILE A 165 10.47 -5.46 8.79
CA ILE A 165 11.02 -6.27 7.69
C ILE A 165 11.42 -5.40 6.49
N ALA A 166 10.61 -4.41 6.13
CA ALA A 166 10.86 -3.52 5.00
C ALA A 166 12.06 -2.60 5.25
N ALA A 167 12.11 -2.01 6.42
CA ALA A 167 13.08 -1.01 6.84
C ALA A 167 13.71 -1.37 8.21
N PRO A 168 14.63 -2.36 8.27
CA PRO A 168 15.26 -2.76 9.55
C PRO A 168 16.08 -1.65 10.21
N GLY A 169 16.46 -0.63 9.45
CA GLY A 169 17.13 0.59 9.96
C GLY A 169 16.17 1.69 10.39
N GLY A 170 14.87 1.44 10.30
CA GLY A 170 13.82 2.44 10.49
C GLY A 170 13.50 3.24 9.24
N VAL A 171 12.36 3.91 9.24
CA VAL A 171 11.89 4.81 8.18
C VAL A 171 12.16 6.24 8.60
N ARG A 172 12.84 7.01 7.75
CA ARG A 172 13.20 8.40 8.05
C ARG A 172 11.98 9.31 8.00
N ILE A 173 11.65 9.90 9.15
CA ILE A 173 10.54 10.85 9.34
C ILE A 173 11.06 12.10 10.04
N ASP A 174 10.69 13.26 9.53
CA ASP A 174 10.83 14.52 10.25
C ASP A 174 9.59 14.72 11.12
N VAL A 175 9.75 14.53 12.43
CA VAL A 175 8.71 14.67 13.45
C VAL A 175 8.54 16.15 13.78
N GLU A 176 7.40 16.73 13.44
CA GLU A 176 7.16 18.18 13.48
C GLU A 176 7.03 18.77 14.88
N LYS A 177 6.71 17.96 15.89
CA LYS A 177 6.55 18.34 17.29
C LYS A 177 6.71 17.14 18.22
N PRO A 178 6.93 17.30 19.54
CA PRO A 178 6.89 16.18 20.48
C PRO A 178 5.51 15.49 20.51
N MET A 179 5.50 14.17 20.53
CA MET A 179 4.29 13.33 20.50
C MET A 179 4.42 12.17 21.49
N SER A 180 3.44 11.98 22.37
CA SER A 180 3.45 10.86 23.33
C SER A 180 2.04 10.40 23.71
N GLU A 181 1.02 11.26 23.55
CA GLU A 181 -0.30 10.97 24.07
C GLU A 181 -1.03 9.93 23.20
N LYS A 182 -1.45 8.82 23.82
CA LYS A 182 -2.27 7.75 23.23
C LYS A 182 -1.66 7.02 22.03
N ILE A 183 -0.34 7.06 21.88
CA ILE A 183 0.37 6.41 20.77
C ILE A 183 1.33 5.29 21.19
N GLY A 184 1.51 5.10 22.53
CA GLY A 184 2.32 4.01 23.08
C GLY A 184 3.84 4.18 22.93
N VAL A 185 4.30 5.32 22.41
CA VAL A 185 5.69 5.71 22.22
C VAL A 185 5.87 7.19 22.55
N THR A 186 7.11 7.62 22.74
CA THR A 186 7.46 9.05 22.88
C THR A 186 8.37 9.46 21.75
N LEU A 187 7.94 10.40 20.93
CA LEU A 187 8.69 10.93 19.81
C LEU A 187 9.08 12.38 20.12
N THR A 188 10.35 12.71 19.96
CA THR A 188 10.84 14.08 20.05
C THR A 188 10.79 14.77 18.70
N GLN A 189 10.73 16.10 18.69
CA GLN A 189 10.82 16.87 17.46
C GLN A 189 12.16 16.64 16.76
N GLY A 190 12.15 16.58 15.42
CA GLY A 190 13.33 16.43 14.58
C GLY A 190 13.26 15.21 13.67
N THR A 191 14.33 14.97 12.91
CA THR A 191 14.42 13.85 11.98
C THR A 191 14.91 12.60 12.70
N HIS A 192 14.11 11.51 12.59
CA HIS A 192 14.39 10.20 13.21
C HIS A 192 14.20 9.08 12.19
N ASP A 193 14.92 7.97 12.38
CA ASP A 193 14.67 6.71 11.70
C ASP A 193 13.78 5.87 12.61
N LEU A 194 12.47 5.84 12.31
CA LEU A 194 11.42 5.24 13.15
C LEU A 194 11.22 3.76 12.81
N ASN A 195 11.25 2.87 13.81
CA ASN A 195 10.86 1.47 13.67
C ASN A 195 9.34 1.32 13.49
N GLY A 196 8.83 0.09 13.28
CA GLY A 196 7.41 -0.15 13.00
C GLY A 196 6.48 0.42 14.08
N LYS A 197 6.80 0.21 15.35
CA LYS A 197 6.01 0.72 16.49
C LYS A 197 6.02 2.24 16.58
N GLU A 198 7.17 2.85 16.40
CA GLU A 198 7.32 4.31 16.44
C GLU A 198 6.61 4.96 15.24
N LEU A 199 6.73 4.36 14.05
CA LEU A 199 6.07 4.83 12.84
C LEU A 199 4.55 4.71 12.93
N LEU A 200 4.03 3.62 13.51
CA LEU A 200 2.61 3.48 13.82
C LEU A 200 2.14 4.53 14.82
N GLY A 201 2.91 4.75 15.89
CA GLY A 201 2.64 5.79 16.88
C GLY A 201 2.54 7.17 16.22
N TYR A 202 3.50 7.52 15.36
CA TYR A 202 3.49 8.75 14.58
C TYR A 202 2.24 8.88 13.70
N ALA A 203 1.88 7.82 12.96
CA ALA A 203 0.71 7.79 12.08
C ALA A 203 -0.63 7.88 12.83
N ARG A 204 -0.68 7.48 14.11
CA ARG A 204 -1.90 7.49 14.96
C ARG A 204 -2.06 8.75 15.80
N PHE A 205 -1.03 9.57 15.91
CA PHE A 205 -1.07 10.76 16.76
C PHE A 205 -2.15 11.75 16.31
N ARG A 206 -2.97 12.21 17.27
CA ARG A 206 -4.09 13.15 17.07
C ARG A 206 -4.36 14.06 18.26
N ALA A 207 -3.45 14.11 19.24
CA ALA A 207 -3.63 14.89 20.46
C ALA A 207 -3.09 16.32 20.30
N ASP A 208 -3.36 16.94 19.15
CA ASP A 208 -3.01 18.33 18.86
C ASP A 208 -4.22 19.10 18.30
N SER A 209 -4.04 20.39 17.99
CA SER A 209 -5.07 21.26 17.45
C SER A 209 -5.58 20.83 16.05
N GLU A 210 -4.79 20.07 15.30
CA GLU A 210 -5.19 19.55 13.98
C GLU A 210 -6.07 18.29 14.10
N GLY A 211 -6.04 17.58 15.25
CA GLY A 211 -6.88 16.42 15.51
C GLY A 211 -6.79 15.34 14.44
N ASP A 212 -7.94 14.95 13.91
CA ASP A 212 -8.03 13.88 12.89
C ASP A 212 -7.46 14.30 11.53
N PHE A 213 -7.54 15.57 11.15
CA PHE A 213 -6.91 16.08 9.92
C PHE A 213 -5.38 15.98 9.98
N GLY A 214 -4.78 16.29 11.14
CA GLY A 214 -3.33 16.11 11.36
C GLY A 214 -2.93 14.64 11.25
N ARG A 215 -3.74 13.72 11.76
CA ARG A 215 -3.51 12.28 11.62
C ARG A 215 -3.47 11.85 10.14
N VAL A 216 -4.42 12.27 9.32
CA VAL A 216 -4.45 11.95 7.89
C VAL A 216 -3.21 12.49 7.17
N LYS A 217 -2.77 13.71 7.47
CA LYS A 217 -1.52 14.28 6.92
C LYS A 217 -0.30 13.41 7.29
N ARG A 218 -0.22 12.93 8.55
CA ARG A 218 0.86 12.06 9.00
C ARG A 218 0.83 10.70 8.31
N GLN A 219 -0.34 10.09 8.14
CA GLN A 219 -0.50 8.86 7.37
C GLN A 219 0.00 9.00 5.93
N GLN A 220 -0.35 10.09 5.25
CA GLN A 220 0.14 10.39 3.91
C GLN A 220 1.66 10.61 3.88
N LYS A 221 2.23 11.23 4.91
CA LYS A 221 3.69 11.42 5.06
C LYS A 221 4.40 10.08 5.25
N VAL A 222 3.83 9.17 6.05
CA VAL A 222 4.33 7.81 6.22
C VAL A 222 4.33 7.04 4.90
N ILE A 223 3.24 7.09 4.12
CA ILE A 223 3.19 6.41 2.81
C ILE A 223 4.26 6.95 1.86
N ALA A 224 4.48 8.26 1.84
CA ALA A 224 5.53 8.86 1.02
C ALA A 224 6.92 8.38 1.43
N ALA A 225 7.22 8.35 2.72
CA ALA A 225 8.49 7.87 3.24
C ALA A 225 8.70 6.36 2.97
N LEU A 226 7.65 5.56 3.14
CA LEU A 226 7.68 4.12 2.82
C LEU A 226 7.92 3.86 1.32
N LYS A 227 7.29 4.65 0.43
CA LYS A 227 7.55 4.57 -1.00
C LYS A 227 9.04 4.77 -1.29
N ASP A 228 9.65 5.81 -0.72
CA ASP A 228 11.06 6.12 -0.94
C ASP A 228 11.98 5.03 -0.37
N GLU A 229 11.65 4.47 0.79
CA GLU A 229 12.40 3.37 1.41
C GLU A 229 12.30 2.07 0.58
N VAL A 230 11.09 1.68 0.18
CA VAL A 230 10.84 0.43 -0.57
C VAL A 230 11.52 0.46 -1.94
N ILE A 231 11.59 1.61 -2.61
CA ILE A 231 12.23 1.75 -3.93
C ILE A 231 13.75 1.98 -3.82
N SER A 232 14.27 2.17 -2.60
CA SER A 232 15.69 2.45 -2.39
C SER A 232 16.60 1.28 -2.85
N PRO A 233 17.82 1.56 -3.32
CA PRO A 233 18.79 0.51 -3.70
C PRO A 233 19.13 -0.44 -2.54
N SER A 234 19.03 0.01 -1.30
CA SER A 234 19.26 -0.80 -0.09
C SER A 234 18.17 -1.84 0.15
N THR A 235 16.94 -1.56 -0.26
CA THR A 235 15.76 -2.43 -0.06
C THR A 235 15.53 -3.38 -1.24
N LEU A 236 15.92 -3.02 -2.46
CA LEU A 236 15.73 -3.87 -3.65
C LEU A 236 16.13 -5.35 -3.46
N PRO A 237 17.30 -5.68 -2.85
CA PRO A 237 17.66 -7.08 -2.62
C PRO A 237 16.76 -7.83 -1.64
N ARG A 238 16.00 -7.10 -0.79
CA ARG A 238 15.10 -7.64 0.24
C ARG A 238 13.65 -7.74 -0.23
N LEU A 239 13.31 -7.16 -1.38
CA LEU A 239 11.94 -7.16 -1.90
C LEU A 239 11.31 -8.54 -1.98
N PRO A 240 12.00 -9.65 -2.35
CA PRO A 240 11.39 -10.97 -2.33
C PRO A 240 10.94 -11.38 -0.92
N LYS A 241 11.74 -11.09 0.12
CA LYS A 241 11.40 -11.36 1.52
C LYS A 241 10.21 -10.52 1.97
N LEU A 242 10.20 -9.23 1.63
CA LEU A 242 9.09 -8.32 1.92
C LEU A 242 7.80 -8.78 1.25
N ALA A 243 7.86 -9.18 -0.02
CA ALA A 243 6.71 -9.73 -0.74
C ALA A 243 6.18 -11.01 -0.10
N GLY A 244 7.08 -11.90 0.38
CA GLY A 244 6.70 -13.09 1.14
C GLY A 244 5.99 -12.74 2.45
N ALA A 245 6.52 -11.82 3.23
CA ALA A 245 5.93 -11.34 4.49
C ALA A 245 4.58 -10.65 4.25
N ALA A 246 4.48 -9.81 3.23
CA ALA A 246 3.23 -9.13 2.88
C ALA A 246 2.09 -10.11 2.61
N THR A 247 2.35 -11.30 2.04
CA THR A 247 1.30 -12.32 1.82
C THR A 247 0.67 -12.84 3.10
N SER A 248 1.30 -12.63 4.25
CA SER A 248 0.83 -13.14 5.55
C SER A 248 0.38 -12.02 6.50
N TYR A 249 0.83 -10.79 6.28
CA TYR A 249 0.47 -9.64 7.12
C TYR A 249 -0.56 -8.70 6.45
N VAL A 250 -0.76 -8.85 5.15
CA VAL A 250 -1.72 -8.04 4.40
C VAL A 250 -2.73 -8.97 3.74
N GLU A 251 -4.00 -8.75 4.00
CA GLU A 251 -5.07 -9.36 3.23
C GLU A 251 -5.33 -8.56 1.97
N THR A 252 -5.28 -9.22 0.81
CA THR A 252 -5.43 -8.57 -0.50
C THR A 252 -5.83 -9.61 -1.55
N ASP A 253 -6.49 -9.16 -2.59
CA ASP A 253 -6.78 -9.93 -3.81
C ASP A 253 -5.59 -9.96 -4.78
N VAL A 254 -4.51 -9.18 -4.51
CA VAL A 254 -3.31 -9.12 -5.36
C VAL A 254 -2.27 -10.13 -4.89
N GLY A 255 -1.84 -11.02 -5.79
CA GLY A 255 -0.79 -11.98 -5.47
C GLY A 255 0.55 -11.31 -5.12
N GLY A 256 1.27 -11.83 -4.11
CA GLY A 256 2.54 -11.26 -3.67
C GLY A 256 3.60 -11.13 -4.77
N LEU A 257 3.62 -12.06 -5.74
CA LEU A 257 4.52 -11.98 -6.90
C LEU A 257 4.13 -10.87 -7.88
N ASP A 258 2.85 -10.60 -8.06
CA ASP A 258 2.38 -9.50 -8.92
C ASP A 258 2.66 -8.14 -8.27
N GLY A 259 2.47 -8.03 -6.96
CA GLY A 259 2.90 -6.87 -6.18
C GLY A 259 4.40 -6.62 -6.32
N LEU A 260 5.22 -7.67 -6.17
CA LEU A 260 6.67 -7.58 -6.34
C LEU A 260 7.06 -7.10 -7.75
N ARG A 261 6.42 -7.62 -8.80
CA ARG A 261 6.66 -7.18 -10.19
C ARG A 261 6.33 -5.70 -10.38
N LYS A 262 5.22 -5.21 -9.80
CA LYS A 262 4.81 -3.80 -9.87
C LYS A 262 5.86 -2.90 -9.19
N VAL A 263 6.35 -3.27 -8.01
CA VAL A 263 7.40 -2.52 -7.29
C VAL A 263 8.71 -2.52 -8.08
N LEU A 264 9.16 -3.66 -8.61
CA LEU A 264 10.37 -3.73 -9.42
C LEU A 264 10.28 -2.90 -10.70
N LYS A 265 9.11 -2.88 -11.35
CA LYS A 265 8.88 -2.04 -12.52
C LYS A 265 8.95 -0.55 -12.16
N ALA A 266 8.33 -0.15 -11.05
CA ALA A 266 8.38 1.22 -10.55
C ALA A 266 9.81 1.67 -10.21
N ALA A 267 10.59 0.81 -9.55
CA ALA A 267 12.00 1.09 -9.26
C ALA A 267 12.84 1.23 -10.53
N ALA A 268 12.61 0.38 -11.55
CA ALA A 268 13.31 0.43 -12.82
C ALA A 268 12.98 1.67 -13.67
N SER A 269 11.79 2.25 -13.50
CA SER A 269 11.35 3.47 -14.21
C SER A 269 11.79 4.79 -13.56
N GLY A 270 12.62 4.74 -12.52
CA GLY A 270 13.10 5.94 -11.83
C GLY A 270 12.23 6.39 -10.65
N GLY A 271 11.28 5.55 -10.24
CA GLY A 271 10.39 5.78 -9.11
C GLY A 271 8.96 6.14 -9.52
N LEU A 272 8.14 6.41 -8.49
CA LEU A 272 6.73 6.79 -8.64
C LEU A 272 6.56 8.24 -8.19
N GLU A 273 5.94 9.06 -9.02
CA GLU A 273 5.43 10.37 -8.60
C GLU A 273 4.22 10.17 -7.69
N LEU A 274 4.19 10.87 -6.55
CA LEU A 274 3.14 10.72 -5.53
C LEU A 274 2.40 12.04 -5.32
N GLU A 275 1.12 12.06 -5.68
CA GLU A 275 0.20 13.15 -5.41
C GLU A 275 -0.78 12.76 -4.29
N ARG A 276 -1.30 13.72 -3.52
CA ARG A 276 -2.12 13.45 -2.33
C ARG A 276 -3.29 14.41 -2.21
N MET A 277 -4.44 13.87 -1.82
CA MET A 277 -5.66 14.60 -1.53
C MET A 277 -6.30 14.04 -0.26
N THR A 278 -7.05 14.87 0.46
CA THR A 278 -7.87 14.43 1.61
C THR A 278 -9.32 14.81 1.35
N ILE A 279 -10.23 13.91 1.67
CA ILE A 279 -11.67 14.13 1.67
C ILE A 279 -12.15 14.13 3.13
N PRO A 280 -12.88 15.19 3.51
CA PRO A 280 -13.42 16.32 2.72
C PRO A 280 -12.37 17.36 2.33
N VAL A 281 -12.62 18.01 1.18
CA VAL A 281 -11.89 19.22 0.76
C VAL A 281 -12.33 20.40 1.64
N ASP A 282 -11.42 21.31 1.92
CA ASP A 282 -11.70 22.50 2.73
C ASP A 282 -12.89 23.31 2.17
N GLY A 283 -13.80 23.70 3.08
CA GLY A 283 -14.99 24.45 2.72
C GLY A 283 -16.17 23.63 2.16
N THR A 284 -16.02 22.29 2.03
CA THR A 284 -17.07 21.40 1.51
C THR A 284 -17.69 20.50 2.58
N TYR A 285 -17.52 20.83 3.85
CA TYR A 285 -18.07 20.05 4.96
C TYR A 285 -18.49 20.94 6.13
N SER A 286 -19.35 20.39 6.98
CA SER A 286 -19.73 20.93 8.27
C SER A 286 -19.65 19.86 9.37
N PHE A 287 -19.64 20.30 10.63
CA PHE A 287 -19.71 19.37 11.77
C PHE A 287 -21.16 19.13 12.16
N GLY A 288 -21.56 17.86 12.15
CA GLY A 288 -22.87 17.40 12.62
C GLY A 288 -22.76 16.56 13.89
N THR A 289 -23.87 16.38 14.59
CA THR A 289 -23.96 15.47 15.74
C THR A 289 -25.26 14.72 15.72
N TYR A 290 -25.19 13.40 15.75
CA TYR A 290 -26.34 12.50 15.76
C TYR A 290 -26.33 11.61 16.99
N SER A 291 -27.47 11.31 17.57
CA SER A 291 -27.57 10.47 18.77
C SER A 291 -26.99 9.06 18.57
N HIS A 292 -27.11 8.51 17.36
CA HIS A 292 -26.61 7.17 17.01
C HIS A 292 -25.15 7.15 16.53
N ALA A 293 -24.66 8.25 15.91
CA ALA A 293 -23.34 8.30 15.29
C ALA A 293 -22.33 9.20 16.04
N GLY A 294 -22.80 10.04 16.98
CA GLY A 294 -21.97 11.03 17.63
C GLY A 294 -21.58 12.18 16.70
N SER A 295 -20.42 12.77 16.90
CA SER A 295 -19.89 13.84 16.05
C SER A 295 -19.42 13.26 14.71
N VAL A 296 -19.84 13.91 13.60
CA VAL A 296 -19.58 13.49 12.22
C VAL A 296 -19.17 14.69 11.36
N LEU A 297 -18.62 14.39 10.17
CA LEU A 297 -18.38 15.35 9.09
C LEU A 297 -19.48 15.18 8.03
N GLU A 298 -20.36 16.16 7.91
CA GLU A 298 -21.37 16.22 6.86
C GLU A 298 -20.79 16.87 5.62
N LEU A 299 -20.87 16.19 4.48
CA LEU A 299 -20.21 16.57 3.24
C LEU A 299 -21.17 17.21 2.24
N ASP A 300 -20.69 18.19 1.49
CA ASP A 300 -21.15 18.39 0.11
C ASP A 300 -20.57 17.27 -0.75
N VAL A 301 -21.34 16.20 -0.92
CA VAL A 301 -20.93 15.00 -1.67
C VAL A 301 -20.63 15.34 -3.12
N SER A 302 -21.39 16.27 -3.73
CA SER A 302 -21.21 16.67 -5.13
C SER A 302 -19.86 17.37 -5.34
N ALA A 303 -19.55 18.34 -4.49
CA ALA A 303 -18.29 19.07 -4.56
C ALA A 303 -17.08 18.14 -4.33
N ASN A 304 -17.18 17.22 -3.36
CA ASN A 304 -16.10 16.26 -3.10
C ASN A 304 -15.93 15.23 -4.24
N ARG A 305 -17.03 14.80 -4.86
CA ARG A 305 -17.00 13.91 -6.05
C ARG A 305 -16.31 14.60 -7.23
N GLU A 306 -16.64 15.85 -7.50
CA GLU A 306 -16.01 16.64 -8.56
C GLU A 306 -14.51 16.82 -8.30
N ALA A 307 -14.14 17.18 -7.08
CA ALA A 307 -12.72 17.34 -6.68
C ALA A 307 -11.92 16.03 -6.86
N ILE A 308 -12.47 14.87 -6.49
CA ILE A 308 -11.83 13.57 -6.70
C ILE A 308 -11.69 13.29 -8.21
N SER A 309 -12.74 13.52 -9.00
CA SER A 309 -12.72 13.29 -10.45
C SER A 309 -11.67 14.16 -11.15
N GLU A 310 -11.57 15.42 -10.79
CA GLU A 310 -10.55 16.34 -11.29
C GLU A 310 -9.14 15.90 -10.86
N PHE A 311 -8.97 15.56 -9.58
CA PHE A 311 -7.69 15.10 -9.05
C PHE A 311 -7.22 13.82 -9.73
N LEU A 312 -8.09 12.83 -9.90
CA LEU A 312 -7.72 11.57 -10.57
C LEU A 312 -7.49 11.75 -12.06
N GLY A 313 -8.13 12.74 -12.71
CA GLY A 313 -7.99 13.02 -14.14
C GLY A 313 -8.65 11.95 -15.04
N THR A 314 -9.58 11.17 -14.48
CA THR A 314 -10.33 10.14 -15.21
C THR A 314 -11.78 10.58 -15.38
N PRO A 315 -12.25 10.90 -16.60
CA PRO A 315 -13.64 11.30 -16.84
C PRO A 315 -14.69 10.20 -16.54
N GLY A 316 -14.27 8.97 -16.26
CA GLY A 316 -15.13 7.83 -15.97
C GLY A 316 -15.86 7.88 -14.63
N ALA A 317 -15.42 8.69 -13.68
CA ALA A 317 -16.05 8.82 -12.36
C ALA A 317 -17.50 9.35 -12.42
N MET A 318 -17.92 10.01 -13.52
CA MET A 318 -19.26 10.58 -13.64
C MET A 318 -20.31 9.64 -14.24
N LYS A 319 -19.94 8.57 -14.95
CA LYS A 319 -20.91 7.73 -15.70
C LYS A 319 -21.60 6.65 -14.86
N GLY A 320 -21.03 6.24 -13.74
CA GLY A 320 -21.60 5.17 -12.91
C GLY A 320 -22.82 5.57 -12.07
N ALA A 321 -22.98 6.85 -11.76
CA ALA A 321 -24.06 7.33 -10.90
C ALA A 321 -25.41 7.53 -11.62
N SER A 322 -25.37 7.79 -12.93
CA SER A 322 -26.62 8.05 -13.70
C SER A 322 -27.38 6.78 -14.11
N ALA A 323 -26.72 5.62 -14.11
CA ALA A 323 -27.34 4.36 -14.57
C ALA A 323 -28.09 3.58 -13.48
N ARG A 324 -27.95 3.97 -12.19
CA ARG A 324 -28.61 3.28 -11.05
C ARG A 324 -29.80 4.04 -10.45
N LEU A 325 -30.18 5.19 -11.02
CA LEU A 325 -31.32 6.00 -10.57
C LEU A 325 -32.51 5.97 -11.53
N MET A 326 -32.71 4.91 -12.29
CA MET A 326 -34.00 4.68 -12.96
C MET A 326 -34.69 3.49 -12.30
N PRO A 327 -36.02 3.68 -11.98
CA PRO A 327 -36.81 2.79 -11.15
C PRO A 327 -37.07 1.44 -11.76
#